data_d41d90a911844f08cc7fc9eec4f1d6f2
#
_entry.id   d41d90a911844f08cc7fc9eec4f1d6f2
#
_cell.length_a   1.000
_cell.length_b   1.000
_cell.length_c   1.000
_cell.angle_alpha   90.00
_cell.angle_beta   90.00
_cell.angle_gamma   90.00
#
_symmetry.space_group_name_H-M   'P 1'
#
loop_
_entity.id
_entity.type
_entity.pdbx_description
1 polymer ?
#
loop_
_entity_poly.entity_id
_entity_poly.type
_entity_poly.pdbx_seq_one_letter_code
_entity_poly.pdbx_strand_id
1 'polypeptide(L)'
;MPFVREYEVSYPSTNEIHIKLYEKSIVAGIAYSNQYIYFDKDGIVLQSSDKAVKGIPLFETKNLTTFTLYSKVQMEDDSLLNQILNLANLFKHYNVNWDKVVFDSKNEAYLYAGEIQVSLGKKENYDEEISALSSVLAKVEKNGQTGEIDLRNYKVGGDVILKQPQK
;
A
#
# COMPACT_ATOMS: atom_id res chain seq x y z
N MET A 1 23.77 8.28 0.29
CA MET A 1 23.18 8.19 -1.07
C MET A 1 21.68 7.94 -0.93
N PRO A 2 20.79 8.70 -1.56
CA PRO A 2 19.35 8.62 -1.28
C PRO A 2 18.70 7.28 -1.63
N PHE A 3 19.23 6.57 -2.64
CA PHE A 3 18.69 5.27 -3.08
C PHE A 3 19.40 4.05 -2.49
N VAL A 4 20.50 4.24 -1.76
CA VAL A 4 21.25 3.15 -1.15
C VAL A 4 20.76 2.95 0.28
N ARG A 5 20.29 1.73 0.59
CA ARG A 5 19.89 1.33 1.93
C ARG A 5 21.14 0.92 2.74
N GLU A 6 22.00 0.13 2.10
CA GLU A 6 23.16 -0.50 2.73
C GLU A 6 24.21 -0.78 1.67
N TYR A 7 25.46 -0.89 2.06
CA TYR A 7 26.52 -1.33 1.20
C TYR A 7 27.50 -2.23 1.94
N GLU A 8 28.07 -3.18 1.23
CA GLU A 8 29.13 -4.06 1.71
C GLU A 8 30.37 -3.81 0.86
N VAL A 9 31.52 -3.71 1.50
CA VAL A 9 32.83 -3.60 0.83
C VAL A 9 33.68 -4.79 1.23
N SER A 10 34.21 -5.50 0.24
CA SER A 10 35.16 -6.60 0.45
C SER A 10 36.38 -6.47 -0.45
N TYR A 11 37.48 -7.02 -0.01
CA TYR A 11 38.78 -6.95 -0.68
C TYR A 11 39.24 -8.38 -0.99
N PRO A 12 38.77 -8.99 -2.10
CA PRO A 12 39.13 -10.37 -2.44
C PRO A 12 40.61 -10.53 -2.77
N SER A 13 41.32 -9.46 -3.18
CA SER A 13 42.72 -9.41 -3.42
C SER A 13 43.29 -8.01 -3.17
N THR A 14 44.64 -7.84 -3.22
CA THR A 14 45.31 -6.55 -3.02
C THR A 14 44.95 -5.48 -4.05
N ASN A 15 44.46 -5.88 -5.23
CA ASN A 15 44.17 -5.00 -6.36
C ASN A 15 42.69 -5.01 -6.75
N GLU A 16 41.80 -5.59 -5.93
CA GLU A 16 40.38 -5.75 -6.26
C GLU A 16 39.49 -5.35 -5.07
N ILE A 17 38.51 -4.52 -5.36
CA ILE A 17 37.50 -4.08 -4.37
C ILE A 17 36.15 -4.48 -4.92
N HIS A 18 35.39 -5.26 -4.14
CA HIS A 18 33.99 -5.54 -4.43
C HIS A 18 33.10 -4.64 -3.57
N ILE A 19 32.19 -3.92 -4.23
CA ILE A 19 31.18 -3.10 -3.58
C ILE A 19 29.82 -3.68 -3.95
N LYS A 20 29.09 -4.19 -2.95
CA LYS A 20 27.72 -4.66 -3.09
C LYS A 20 26.77 -3.61 -2.55
N LEU A 21 25.87 -3.13 -3.39
CA LEU A 21 24.89 -2.10 -3.03
C LEU A 21 23.53 -2.74 -2.84
N TYR A 22 22.84 -2.38 -1.78
CA TYR A 22 21.45 -2.71 -1.54
C TYR A 22 20.62 -1.45 -1.70
N GLU A 23 19.77 -1.42 -2.69
CA GLU A 23 18.93 -0.27 -2.97
C GLU A 23 17.69 -0.23 -2.05
N LYS A 24 17.19 0.97 -1.78
CA LYS A 24 15.89 1.18 -1.17
C LYS A 24 14.82 0.79 -2.18
N SER A 25 13.82 0.05 -1.72
CA SER A 25 12.69 -0.37 -2.54
C SER A 25 11.48 0.52 -2.29
N ILE A 26 10.83 0.96 -3.35
CA ILE A 26 9.52 1.57 -3.26
C ILE A 26 8.53 0.52 -2.75
N VAL A 27 7.73 0.87 -1.75
CA VAL A 27 6.71 0.00 -1.17
C VAL A 27 5.30 0.48 -1.46
N ALA A 28 5.10 1.80 -1.64
CA ALA A 28 3.80 2.39 -1.91
C ALA A 28 3.93 3.73 -2.64
N GLY A 29 2.82 4.19 -3.21
CA GLY A 29 2.67 5.51 -3.79
C GLY A 29 1.38 6.18 -3.33
N ILE A 30 1.37 7.52 -3.30
CA ILE A 30 0.19 8.35 -3.02
C ILE A 30 -0.07 9.24 -4.22
N ALA A 31 -1.32 9.30 -4.66
CA ALA A 31 -1.76 10.26 -5.66
C ALA A 31 -1.90 11.66 -5.02
N TYR A 32 -1.22 12.66 -5.56
CA TYR A 32 -1.22 14.04 -5.06
C TYR A 32 -1.12 15.04 -6.21
N SER A 33 -2.12 15.91 -6.37
CA SER A 33 -2.11 17.03 -7.32
C SER A 33 -1.58 16.68 -8.72
N ASN A 34 -2.14 15.67 -9.39
CA ASN A 34 -1.72 15.17 -10.71
C ASN A 34 -0.32 14.54 -10.76
N GLN A 35 0.23 14.18 -9.63
CA GLN A 35 1.48 13.44 -9.51
C GLN A 35 1.28 12.22 -8.62
N TYR A 36 2.21 11.28 -8.70
CA TYR A 36 2.33 10.14 -7.81
C TYR A 36 3.63 10.26 -7.03
N ILE A 37 3.55 10.13 -5.73
CA ILE A 37 4.68 10.24 -4.82
C ILE A 37 4.97 8.84 -4.28
N TYR A 38 6.18 8.34 -4.49
CA TYR A 38 6.60 7.00 -4.11
C TYR A 38 7.60 7.03 -2.98
N PHE A 39 7.42 6.15 -2.01
CA PHE A 39 8.23 6.10 -0.80
C PHE A 39 8.60 4.68 -0.39
N ASP A 40 9.63 4.58 0.44
CA ASP A 40 10.13 3.32 1.01
C ASP A 40 9.35 2.90 2.26
N LYS A 41 9.75 1.77 2.85
CA LYS A 41 9.13 1.20 4.07
C LYS A 41 9.19 2.11 5.31
N ASP A 42 10.05 3.13 5.31
CA ASP A 42 10.20 4.10 6.38
C ASP A 42 9.40 5.39 6.11
N GLY A 43 8.69 5.44 4.97
CA GLY A 43 7.93 6.58 4.51
C GLY A 43 8.79 7.69 3.91
N ILE A 44 10.03 7.39 3.51
CA ILE A 44 10.92 8.36 2.86
C ILE A 44 10.60 8.43 1.38
N VAL A 45 10.30 9.62 0.89
CA VAL A 45 10.01 9.86 -0.53
C VAL A 45 11.25 9.61 -1.38
N LEU A 46 11.17 8.64 -2.28
CA LEU A 46 12.28 8.28 -3.17
C LEU A 46 12.15 8.94 -4.54
N GLN A 47 10.91 9.09 -5.03
CA GLN A 47 10.66 9.66 -6.35
C GLN A 47 9.25 10.25 -6.44
N SER A 48 9.04 11.16 -7.40
CA SER A 48 7.72 11.57 -7.88
C SER A 48 7.63 11.34 -9.39
N SER A 49 6.40 11.11 -9.90
CA SER A 49 6.14 10.84 -11.31
C SER A 49 4.78 11.40 -11.71
N ASP A 50 4.63 11.82 -12.97
CA ASP A 50 3.36 12.20 -13.59
C ASP A 50 2.52 10.97 -14.01
N LYS A 51 3.12 9.78 -14.01
CA LYS A 51 2.46 8.53 -14.37
C LYS A 51 2.58 7.50 -13.26
N ALA A 52 1.50 6.72 -13.08
CA ALA A 52 1.49 5.62 -12.14
C ALA A 52 2.51 4.55 -12.55
N VAL A 53 3.31 4.09 -11.58
CA VAL A 53 4.26 2.98 -11.76
C VAL A 53 3.51 1.68 -11.55
N LYS A 54 3.53 0.82 -12.57
CA LYS A 54 2.83 -0.47 -12.53
C LYS A 54 3.42 -1.38 -11.44
N GLY A 55 2.53 -2.03 -10.69
CA GLY A 55 2.92 -2.98 -9.65
C GLY A 55 3.28 -2.34 -8.29
N ILE A 56 3.17 -1.02 -8.18
CA ILE A 56 3.30 -0.31 -6.90
C ILE A 56 1.90 0.00 -6.36
N PRO A 57 1.59 -0.34 -5.10
CA PRO A 57 0.34 0.02 -4.44
C PRO A 57 0.10 1.52 -4.49
N LEU A 58 -1.08 1.93 -4.96
CA LEU A 58 -1.48 3.33 -4.98
C LEU A 58 -2.55 3.60 -3.93
N PHE A 59 -2.33 4.68 -3.19
CA PHE A 59 -3.24 5.20 -2.17
C PHE A 59 -3.72 6.59 -2.56
N GLU A 60 -4.98 6.87 -2.31
CA GLU A 60 -5.59 8.18 -2.48
C GLU A 60 -5.99 8.73 -1.11
N THR A 61 -5.56 9.94 -0.79
CA THR A 61 -5.96 10.66 0.43
C THR A 61 -5.93 12.17 0.20
N LYS A 62 -6.75 12.90 0.96
CA LYS A 62 -6.72 14.36 1.01
C LYS A 62 -5.82 14.90 2.13
N ASN A 63 -5.33 14.02 3.00
CA ASN A 63 -4.63 14.40 4.24
C ASN A 63 -3.09 14.42 4.08
N LEU A 64 -2.60 14.42 2.83
CA LEU A 64 -1.20 14.69 2.55
C LEU A 64 -0.97 16.21 2.57
N THR A 65 -0.10 16.68 3.46
CA THR A 65 0.17 18.10 3.63
C THR A 65 1.20 18.60 2.62
N THR A 66 2.34 17.94 2.56
CA THR A 66 3.43 18.28 1.65
C THR A 66 4.39 17.09 1.52
N PHE A 67 5.26 17.16 0.52
CA PHE A 67 6.35 16.21 0.38
C PHE A 67 7.64 16.91 -0.05
N THR A 68 8.76 16.33 0.31
CA THR A 68 10.09 16.69 -0.16
C THR A 68 10.83 15.42 -0.51
N LEU A 69 11.51 15.38 -1.64
CA LEU A 69 12.34 14.24 -2.02
C LEU A 69 13.37 13.95 -0.93
N TYR A 70 13.52 12.67 -0.60
CA TYR A 70 14.44 12.13 0.40
C TYR A 70 14.12 12.52 1.85
N SER A 71 12.91 13.00 2.08
CA SER A 71 12.37 13.28 3.42
C SER A 71 11.14 12.43 3.68
N LYS A 72 10.78 12.28 4.95
CA LYS A 72 9.57 11.55 5.34
C LYS A 72 8.33 12.28 4.84
N VAL A 73 7.37 11.52 4.30
CA VAL A 73 6.04 12.04 3.93
C VAL A 73 5.39 12.71 5.13
N GLN A 74 4.82 13.89 4.92
CA GLN A 74 4.12 14.65 5.95
C GLN A 74 2.61 14.55 5.73
N MET A 75 1.91 14.02 6.73
CA MET A 75 0.46 13.89 6.77
C MET A 75 -0.12 14.81 7.85
N GLU A 76 -1.41 15.16 7.74
CA GLU A 76 -2.13 15.84 8.81
C GLU A 76 -2.29 14.97 10.06
N ASP A 77 -2.37 13.64 9.86
CA ASP A 77 -2.43 12.62 10.90
C ASP A 77 -1.32 11.59 10.66
N ASP A 78 -0.32 11.54 11.52
CA ASP A 78 0.82 10.61 11.42
C ASP A 78 0.38 9.13 11.43
N SER A 79 -0.77 8.81 12.02
CA SER A 79 -1.32 7.46 12.02
C SER A 79 -1.67 6.98 10.61
N LEU A 80 -2.02 7.89 9.69
CA LEU A 80 -2.40 7.55 8.33
C LEU A 80 -1.22 6.97 7.53
N LEU A 81 -0.02 7.53 7.68
CA LEU A 81 1.16 6.97 7.03
C LEU A 81 1.44 5.53 7.51
N ASN A 82 1.28 5.27 8.80
CA ASN A 82 1.43 3.93 9.36
C ASN A 82 0.38 2.95 8.80
N GLN A 83 -0.87 3.39 8.65
CA GLN A 83 -1.93 2.58 8.02
C GLN A 83 -1.59 2.25 6.57
N ILE A 84 -1.12 3.21 5.78
CA ILE A 84 -0.69 3.03 4.39
C ILE A 84 0.46 2.01 4.30
N LEU A 85 1.49 2.16 5.13
CA LEU A 85 2.63 1.25 5.17
C LEU A 85 2.23 -0.16 5.61
N ASN A 86 1.33 -0.28 6.59
CA ASN A 86 0.79 -1.56 7.01
C ASN A 86 0.05 -2.26 5.86
N LEU A 87 -0.90 -1.58 5.21
CA LEU A 87 -1.64 -2.12 4.07
C LEU A 87 -0.71 -2.52 2.92
N ALA A 88 0.25 -1.67 2.55
CA ALA A 88 1.20 -1.97 1.47
C ALA A 88 2.01 -3.25 1.73
N ASN A 89 2.45 -3.44 2.98
CA ASN A 89 3.16 -4.66 3.39
C ASN A 89 2.26 -5.90 3.36
N LEU A 90 1.03 -5.77 3.88
CA LEU A 90 0.05 -6.88 3.91
C LEU A 90 -0.37 -7.32 2.51
N PHE A 91 -0.59 -6.39 1.59
CA PHE A 91 -0.91 -6.70 0.20
C PHE A 91 0.19 -7.52 -0.47
N LYS A 92 1.45 -7.15 -0.23
CA LYS A 92 2.59 -7.91 -0.72
C LYS A 92 2.67 -9.29 -0.06
N HIS A 93 2.44 -9.36 1.26
CA HIS A 93 2.52 -10.60 2.04
C HIS A 93 1.46 -11.61 1.60
N TYR A 94 0.22 -11.18 1.48
CA TYR A 94 -0.93 -12.03 1.11
C TYR A 94 -1.17 -12.13 -0.41
N ASN A 95 -0.34 -11.47 -1.23
CA ASN A 95 -0.49 -11.43 -2.70
C ASN A 95 -1.91 -11.02 -3.13
N VAL A 96 -2.46 -10.00 -2.48
CA VAL A 96 -3.77 -9.45 -2.81
C VAL A 96 -3.64 -8.49 -4.00
N ASN A 97 -4.44 -8.70 -5.04
CA ASN A 97 -4.55 -7.78 -6.17
C ASN A 97 -5.63 -6.74 -5.88
N TRP A 98 -5.35 -5.49 -6.22
CA TRP A 98 -6.30 -4.38 -6.09
C TRP A 98 -5.92 -3.29 -7.10
N ASP A 99 -6.85 -2.37 -7.33
CA ASP A 99 -6.60 -1.22 -8.21
C ASP A 99 -6.12 -0.02 -7.40
N LYS A 100 -6.82 0.28 -6.32
CA LYS A 100 -6.48 1.41 -5.42
C LYS A 100 -7.05 1.24 -4.02
N VAL A 101 -6.48 1.99 -3.09
CA VAL A 101 -7.05 2.21 -1.75
C VAL A 101 -7.31 3.71 -1.56
N VAL A 102 -8.51 4.04 -1.14
CA VAL A 102 -8.93 5.43 -0.87
C VAL A 102 -9.17 5.60 0.62
N PHE A 103 -8.57 6.63 1.21
CA PHE A 103 -8.89 7.08 2.56
C PHE A 103 -9.83 8.26 2.51
N ASP A 104 -10.92 8.18 3.23
CA ASP A 104 -11.89 9.27 3.35
C ASP A 104 -11.40 10.37 4.33
N SER A 105 -12.24 11.38 4.58
CA SER A 105 -11.94 12.48 5.50
C SER A 105 -11.78 12.06 6.96
N LYS A 106 -12.22 10.86 7.33
CA LYS A 106 -12.06 10.27 8.67
C LYS A 106 -10.90 9.28 8.75
N ASN A 107 -10.13 9.14 7.68
CA ASN A 107 -9.09 8.13 7.51
C ASN A 107 -9.65 6.69 7.55
N GLU A 108 -10.91 6.48 7.13
CA GLU A 108 -11.42 5.14 6.87
C GLU A 108 -10.93 4.65 5.52
N ALA A 109 -10.40 3.43 5.46
CA ALA A 109 -9.83 2.82 4.26
C ALA A 109 -10.89 2.06 3.46
N TYR A 110 -10.92 2.30 2.16
CA TYR A 110 -11.75 1.60 1.17
C TYR A 110 -10.84 1.06 0.07
N LEU A 111 -10.85 -0.26 -0.11
CA LEU A 111 -10.10 -0.95 -1.16
C LEU A 111 -11.01 -1.21 -2.35
N TYR A 112 -10.49 -1.01 -3.55
CA TYR A 112 -11.17 -1.27 -4.81
C TYR A 112 -10.39 -2.33 -5.61
N ALA A 113 -11.11 -3.36 -6.08
CA ALA A 113 -10.59 -4.42 -6.93
C ALA A 113 -11.63 -4.73 -8.02
N GLY A 114 -11.39 -4.25 -9.24
CA GLY A 114 -12.39 -4.25 -10.30
C GLY A 114 -13.67 -3.54 -9.89
N GLU A 115 -14.79 -4.26 -9.92
CA GLU A 115 -16.11 -3.76 -9.49
C GLU A 115 -16.47 -4.14 -8.04
N ILE A 116 -15.47 -4.50 -7.23
CA ILE A 116 -15.65 -4.84 -5.82
C ILE A 116 -15.11 -3.69 -4.98
N GLN A 117 -15.92 -3.21 -4.05
CA GLN A 117 -15.51 -2.27 -3.00
C GLN A 117 -15.43 -2.99 -1.67
N VAL A 118 -14.33 -2.81 -0.94
CA VAL A 118 -14.14 -3.36 0.40
C VAL A 118 -13.98 -2.23 1.41
N SER A 119 -14.88 -2.16 2.39
CA SER A 119 -14.79 -1.23 3.52
C SER A 119 -13.94 -1.85 4.62
N LEU A 120 -12.73 -1.34 4.82
CA LEU A 120 -11.78 -1.80 5.85
C LEU A 120 -11.90 -1.01 7.16
N GLY A 121 -12.39 0.24 7.07
CA GLY A 121 -12.49 1.16 8.21
C GLY A 121 -11.15 1.78 8.60
N LYS A 122 -11.11 2.37 9.80
CA LYS A 122 -9.89 2.96 10.38
C LYS A 122 -9.31 2.03 11.44
N LYS A 123 -8.12 1.48 11.21
CA LYS A 123 -7.41 0.54 12.09
C LYS A 123 -5.91 0.81 12.09
N GLU A 124 -5.22 0.40 13.12
CA GLU A 124 -3.76 0.44 13.17
C GLU A 124 -3.14 -0.75 12.43
N ASN A 125 -3.83 -1.90 12.44
CA ASN A 125 -3.42 -3.12 11.75
C ASN A 125 -4.60 -3.75 11.03
N TYR A 126 -4.41 -4.16 9.78
CA TYR A 126 -5.41 -4.76 8.89
C TYR A 126 -5.12 -6.23 8.57
N ASP A 127 -4.27 -6.91 9.35
CA ASP A 127 -3.81 -8.27 9.05
C ASP A 127 -4.97 -9.27 8.93
N GLU A 128 -5.91 -9.22 9.86
CA GLU A 128 -7.07 -10.12 9.88
C GLU A 128 -7.98 -9.91 8.66
N GLU A 129 -8.26 -8.66 8.31
CA GLU A 129 -9.09 -8.29 7.16
C GLU A 129 -8.44 -8.67 5.84
N ILE A 130 -7.16 -8.35 5.66
CA ILE A 130 -6.45 -8.63 4.41
C ILE A 130 -6.19 -10.13 4.24
N SER A 131 -5.91 -10.85 5.33
CA SER A 131 -5.82 -12.31 5.32
C SER A 131 -7.14 -12.97 4.87
N ALA A 132 -8.27 -12.55 5.45
CA ALA A 132 -9.60 -13.03 5.06
C ALA A 132 -9.92 -12.68 3.60
N LEU A 133 -9.64 -11.43 3.21
CA LEU A 133 -9.90 -10.93 1.86
C LEU A 133 -9.12 -11.70 0.81
N SER A 134 -7.86 -12.06 1.06
CA SER A 134 -7.01 -12.79 0.12
C SER A 134 -7.63 -14.11 -0.33
N SER A 135 -8.34 -14.79 0.58
CA SER A 135 -8.99 -16.07 0.29
C SER A 135 -10.29 -15.93 -0.53
N VAL A 136 -10.95 -14.78 -0.44
CA VAL A 136 -12.26 -14.52 -1.03
C VAL A 136 -12.13 -13.79 -2.37
N LEU A 137 -11.28 -12.77 -2.43
CA LEU A 137 -11.19 -11.87 -3.58
C LEU A 137 -10.89 -12.61 -4.89
N ALA A 138 -9.92 -13.53 -4.87
CA ALA A 138 -9.56 -14.32 -6.03
C ALA A 138 -10.73 -15.18 -6.57
N LYS A 139 -11.62 -15.64 -5.69
CA LYS A 139 -12.82 -16.41 -6.08
C LYS A 139 -13.90 -15.51 -6.66
N VAL A 140 -14.10 -14.35 -6.04
CA VAL A 140 -15.13 -13.36 -6.45
C VAL A 140 -14.78 -12.77 -7.82
N GLU A 141 -13.53 -12.38 -8.02
CA GLU A 141 -13.01 -11.90 -9.31
C GLU A 141 -13.14 -12.95 -10.42
N LYS A 142 -12.73 -14.20 -10.14
CA LYS A 142 -12.83 -15.31 -11.10
C LYS A 142 -14.27 -15.58 -11.56
N ASN A 143 -15.23 -15.33 -10.68
CA ASN A 143 -16.66 -15.53 -10.96
C ASN A 143 -17.33 -14.28 -11.59
N GLY A 144 -16.59 -13.19 -11.81
CA GLY A 144 -17.11 -11.93 -12.34
C GLY A 144 -18.19 -11.31 -11.44
N GLN A 145 -18.09 -11.53 -10.13
CA GLN A 145 -19.03 -10.99 -9.16
C GLN A 145 -18.67 -9.54 -8.84
N THR A 146 -19.70 -8.73 -8.60
CA THR A 146 -19.58 -7.30 -8.27
C THR A 146 -20.29 -7.01 -6.96
N GLY A 147 -19.87 -5.97 -6.23
CA GLY A 147 -20.57 -5.56 -5.02
C GLY A 147 -19.66 -5.01 -3.92
N GLU A 148 -20.19 -5.03 -2.72
CA GLU A 148 -19.53 -4.47 -1.54
C GLU A 148 -19.26 -5.53 -0.48
N ILE A 149 -18.08 -5.47 0.11
CA ILE A 149 -17.67 -6.29 1.28
C ILE A 149 -17.39 -5.33 2.44
N ASP A 150 -18.02 -5.56 3.58
CA ASP A 150 -17.79 -4.76 4.79
C ASP A 150 -16.99 -5.54 5.82
N LEU A 151 -15.73 -5.15 6.04
CA LEU A 151 -14.81 -5.74 7.00
C LEU A 151 -14.49 -4.82 8.18
N ARG A 152 -15.19 -3.70 8.33
CA ARG A 152 -14.93 -2.74 9.43
C ARG A 152 -15.00 -3.38 10.81
N ASN A 153 -15.92 -4.30 10.99
CA ASN A 153 -16.15 -5.02 12.26
C ASN A 153 -15.78 -6.52 12.13
N TYR A 154 -14.95 -6.88 11.16
CA TYR A 154 -14.52 -8.27 10.98
C TYR A 154 -13.78 -8.78 12.22
N LYS A 155 -13.99 -10.06 12.52
CA LYS A 155 -13.27 -10.81 13.55
C LYS A 155 -12.82 -12.15 12.96
N VAL A 156 -11.68 -12.64 13.38
CA VAL A 156 -11.11 -13.92 12.93
C VAL A 156 -12.16 -15.03 13.03
N GLY A 157 -12.35 -15.76 11.94
CA GLY A 157 -13.35 -16.84 11.82
C GLY A 157 -14.77 -16.37 11.51
N GLY A 158 -14.98 -15.06 11.33
CA GLY A 158 -16.25 -14.51 10.86
C GLY A 158 -16.46 -14.70 9.36
N ASP A 159 -17.70 -14.54 8.91
CA ASP A 159 -18.06 -14.63 7.50
C ASP A 159 -17.68 -13.35 6.75
N VAL A 160 -17.14 -13.52 5.55
CA VAL A 160 -16.94 -12.44 4.57
C VAL A 160 -18.10 -12.47 3.59
N ILE A 161 -18.97 -11.47 3.65
CA ILE A 161 -20.21 -11.42 2.87
C ILE A 161 -20.07 -10.39 1.76
N LEU A 162 -20.25 -10.83 0.50
CA LEU A 162 -20.40 -9.96 -0.66
C LEU A 162 -21.87 -9.55 -0.80
N LYS A 163 -22.16 -8.28 -0.64
CA LYS A 163 -23.46 -7.68 -0.90
C LYS A 163 -23.52 -7.21 -2.35
N GLN A 164 -24.45 -7.72 -3.11
CA GLN A 164 -24.67 -7.24 -4.48
C GLN A 164 -25.27 -5.83 -4.48
N PRO A 165 -24.96 -4.98 -5.47
CA PRO A 165 -25.58 -3.68 -5.61
C PRO A 165 -27.10 -3.84 -5.67
N GLN A 166 -27.82 -3.09 -4.87
CA GLN A 166 -29.29 -3.00 -5.04
C GLN A 166 -29.56 -2.31 -6.39
N LYS A 167 -30.33 -2.98 -7.25
CA LYS A 167 -30.80 -2.42 -8.52
C LYS A 167 -31.74 -1.25 -8.29
#